data_46b7b1e13ae6d8e302f225033b320546
#
_entry.id   46b7b1e13ae6d8e302f225033b320546
#
_cell.length_a   1.000
_cell.length_b   1.000
_cell.length_c   1.000
_cell.angle_alpha   90.00
_cell.angle_beta   90.00
_cell.angle_gamma   90.00
#
_symmetry.space_group_name_H-M   'P 1'
#
loop_
_entity.id
_entity.type
_entity.pdbx_description
1 polymer ?
#
loop_
_entity_poly.entity_id
_entity_poly.type
_entity_poly.pdbx_seq_one_letter_code
_entity_poly.pdbx_strand_id
1 'polypeptide(L)'
;HGISSALSNVEGFDPCPLQWSCGCPWSYQGYDYTTVQIGEQCWFAENLKASSFLNGESIPVATEESPLHTMGESGKVAYEYDESLVDTWGWIYNGFVVVDSRGICPFGWSVPTDDDIKALELEMGMTSVQVDESGWRGDEEGYALKSISEEFPNWNGSNSSGFAAVPSGVHFDDFSGIQESFHVWCLDGLGWNSDNYYRALSSGGGIYRGTHNIADGHSIRCLRDSE
;
A
#
# COMPACT_ATOMS: atom_id res chain seq x y z
N HIS A 1 -44.81 42.88 3.77
CA HIS A 1 -45.03 41.45 3.83
C HIS A 1 -43.77 40.75 3.39
N GLY A 2 -42.97 40.37 4.39
CA GLY A 2 -41.76 39.63 4.21
C GLY A 2 -42.04 38.16 3.95
N ILE A 3 -41.37 37.59 2.99
CA ILE A 3 -41.21 36.16 2.90
C ILE A 3 -39.74 35.89 3.17
N SER A 4 -39.48 35.48 4.40
CA SER A 4 -38.23 34.87 4.80
C SER A 4 -38.20 33.46 4.23
N SER A 5 -37.43 33.22 3.20
CA SER A 5 -37.11 31.87 2.78
C SER A 5 -35.88 31.41 3.56
N ALA A 6 -36.12 30.68 4.62
CA ALA A 6 -35.12 29.88 5.26
C ALA A 6 -34.68 28.80 4.27
N LEU A 7 -33.49 28.92 3.74
CA LEU A 7 -32.75 27.80 3.16
C LEU A 7 -32.13 27.05 4.33
N SER A 8 -32.90 26.09 4.85
CA SER A 8 -32.44 25.11 5.82
C SER A 8 -31.49 24.17 5.15
N ASN A 9 -30.30 24.00 5.76
CA ASN A 9 -29.48 22.81 5.90
C ASN A 9 -29.62 21.75 4.79
N VAL A 10 -28.69 21.74 3.86
CA VAL A 10 -28.36 20.54 3.11
C VAL A 10 -27.61 19.64 4.09
N GLU A 11 -28.35 18.81 4.83
CA GLU A 11 -27.78 17.72 5.61
C GLU A 11 -27.14 16.74 4.63
N GLY A 12 -25.82 16.47 4.84
CA GLY A 12 -25.13 15.24 4.46
C GLY A 12 -25.34 14.81 3.01
N PHE A 13 -24.74 15.50 2.08
CA PHE A 13 -24.45 14.86 0.78
C PHE A 13 -23.43 13.76 1.06
N ASP A 14 -23.89 12.49 1.12
CA ASP A 14 -23.01 11.34 1.08
C ASP A 14 -22.37 11.35 -0.33
N PRO A 15 -21.06 11.63 -0.45
CA PRO A 15 -20.42 11.66 -1.74
C PRO A 15 -20.36 10.28 -2.41
N CYS A 16 -20.73 9.23 -1.66
CA CYS A 16 -20.67 7.86 -2.12
C CYS A 16 -22.05 7.37 -2.58
N PRO A 17 -22.24 7.09 -3.88
CA PRO A 17 -23.52 6.65 -4.44
C PRO A 17 -23.90 5.25 -3.91
N LEU A 18 -25.18 4.85 -4.11
CA LEU A 18 -25.69 3.52 -3.76
C LEU A 18 -24.89 2.38 -4.43
N GLN A 19 -24.30 2.65 -5.57
CA GLN A 19 -23.31 1.76 -6.22
C GLN A 19 -21.93 2.32 -5.92
N TRP A 20 -21.08 1.50 -5.30
CA TRP A 20 -19.72 1.90 -4.94
C TRP A 20 -18.92 2.40 -6.16
N SER A 21 -18.11 3.43 -5.96
CA SER A 21 -17.17 3.97 -6.95
C SER A 21 -15.85 4.32 -6.29
N CYS A 22 -14.77 4.36 -7.07
CA CYS A 22 -13.47 4.79 -6.55
C CYS A 22 -13.54 6.21 -5.98
N GLY A 23 -12.84 6.42 -4.87
CA GLY A 23 -12.95 7.61 -4.03
C GLY A 23 -13.88 7.41 -2.83
N CYS A 24 -14.71 6.36 -2.83
CA CYS A 24 -15.51 5.97 -1.68
C CYS A 24 -14.74 4.99 -0.78
N PRO A 25 -14.94 5.03 0.55
CA PRO A 25 -14.30 4.05 1.45
C PRO A 25 -14.67 2.62 1.10
N TRP A 26 -13.73 1.70 1.34
CA TRP A 26 -13.93 0.26 1.22
C TRP A 26 -13.72 -0.42 2.57
N SER A 27 -14.80 -1.02 3.12
CA SER A 27 -14.72 -1.73 4.40
C SER A 27 -14.15 -3.13 4.21
N TYR A 28 -13.07 -3.46 4.92
CA TYR A 28 -12.45 -4.77 4.89
C TYR A 28 -11.80 -5.13 6.24
N GLN A 29 -12.16 -6.27 6.81
CA GLN A 29 -11.65 -6.79 8.07
C GLN A 29 -11.67 -5.78 9.24
N GLY A 30 -12.76 -4.98 9.32
CA GLY A 30 -12.96 -4.02 10.40
C GLY A 30 -12.31 -2.65 10.19
N TYR A 31 -11.69 -2.42 9.05
CA TYR A 31 -11.12 -1.13 8.64
C TYR A 31 -11.89 -0.56 7.44
N ASP A 32 -12.04 0.76 7.42
CA ASP A 32 -12.57 1.51 6.29
C ASP A 32 -11.41 2.17 5.54
N TYR A 33 -10.97 1.53 4.45
CA TYR A 33 -9.87 2.03 3.63
C TYR A 33 -10.33 3.17 2.74
N THR A 34 -9.61 4.27 2.76
CA THR A 34 -9.75 5.33 1.76
C THR A 34 -9.31 4.78 0.40
N THR A 35 -10.05 5.11 -0.65
CA THR A 35 -9.66 4.74 -2.01
C THR A 35 -9.40 5.97 -2.86
N VAL A 36 -8.52 5.85 -3.85
CA VAL A 36 -8.12 6.94 -4.75
C VAL A 36 -8.03 6.47 -6.19
N GLN A 37 -8.58 7.27 -7.10
CA GLN A 37 -8.43 7.07 -8.53
C GLN A 37 -7.14 7.73 -9.01
N ILE A 38 -6.26 6.96 -9.66
CA ILE A 38 -5.03 7.44 -10.29
C ILE A 38 -4.98 6.89 -11.71
N GLY A 39 -5.10 7.76 -12.71
CA GLY A 39 -5.34 7.30 -14.07
C GLY A 39 -6.61 6.44 -14.17
N GLU A 40 -6.49 5.25 -14.73
CA GLU A 40 -7.59 4.28 -14.81
C GLU A 40 -7.64 3.31 -13.61
N GLN A 41 -6.68 3.41 -12.68
CA GLN A 41 -6.53 2.50 -11.55
C GLN A 41 -7.19 3.05 -10.27
N CYS A 42 -7.77 2.17 -9.48
CA CYS A 42 -8.30 2.49 -8.16
C CYS A 42 -7.52 1.78 -7.06
N TRP A 43 -6.90 2.55 -6.18
CA TRP A 43 -5.96 2.09 -5.15
C TRP A 43 -6.52 2.28 -3.75
N PHE A 44 -6.14 1.40 -2.83
CA PHE A 44 -6.17 1.76 -1.42
C PHE A 44 -5.14 2.87 -1.17
N ALA A 45 -5.56 3.97 -0.53
CA ALA A 45 -4.66 5.05 -0.11
C ALA A 45 -3.96 4.77 1.22
N GLU A 46 -4.11 3.56 1.75
CA GLU A 46 -3.54 3.09 3.01
C GLU A 46 -2.87 1.73 2.84
N ASN A 47 -1.87 1.45 3.68
CA ASN A 47 -1.27 0.13 3.76
C ASN A 47 -2.28 -0.87 4.32
N LEU A 48 -2.25 -2.10 3.82
CA LEU A 48 -3.17 -3.15 4.23
C LEU A 48 -2.99 -3.51 5.71
N LYS A 49 -4.12 -3.69 6.41
CA LYS A 49 -4.20 -4.04 7.83
C LYS A 49 -4.87 -5.40 8.04
N ALA A 50 -4.99 -6.21 6.98
CA ALA A 50 -5.67 -7.50 7.03
C ALA A 50 -4.92 -8.51 7.90
N SER A 51 -5.64 -9.22 8.75
CA SER A 51 -5.10 -10.24 9.66
C SER A 51 -5.39 -11.68 9.22
N SER A 52 -6.20 -11.85 8.18
CA SER A 52 -6.58 -13.14 7.62
C SER A 52 -6.66 -13.11 6.10
N PHE A 53 -6.56 -14.27 5.48
CA PHE A 53 -6.81 -14.48 4.06
C PHE A 53 -8.32 -14.39 3.74
N LEU A 54 -8.68 -14.36 2.45
CA LEU A 54 -10.08 -14.29 2.00
C LEU A 54 -10.93 -15.48 2.48
N ASN A 55 -10.33 -16.64 2.70
CA ASN A 55 -11.03 -17.81 3.23
C ASN A 55 -11.26 -17.76 4.75
N GLY A 56 -10.80 -16.69 5.44
CA GLY A 56 -10.94 -16.48 6.88
C GLY A 56 -9.83 -17.10 7.72
N GLU A 57 -8.88 -17.81 7.14
CA GLU A 57 -7.71 -18.33 7.86
C GLU A 57 -6.79 -17.20 8.29
N SER A 58 -6.40 -17.19 9.57
CA SER A 58 -5.50 -16.18 10.12
C SER A 58 -4.10 -16.26 9.51
N ILE A 59 -3.50 -15.11 9.23
CA ILE A 59 -2.08 -15.03 8.86
C ILE A 59 -1.26 -15.05 10.15
N PRO A 60 -0.31 -15.99 10.30
CA PRO A 60 0.55 -16.07 11.48
C PRO A 60 1.28 -14.75 11.75
N VAL A 61 1.38 -14.38 13.02
CA VAL A 61 2.13 -13.19 13.46
C VAL A 61 3.53 -13.61 13.89
N ALA A 62 4.54 -13.00 13.30
CA ALA A 62 5.93 -13.18 13.71
C ALA A 62 6.21 -12.54 15.07
N THR A 63 7.15 -13.10 15.81
CA THR A 63 7.59 -12.63 17.13
C THR A 63 9.12 -12.50 17.16
N GLU A 64 9.67 -11.94 18.24
CA GLU A 64 11.12 -11.86 18.43
C GLU A 64 11.79 -13.25 18.41
N GLU A 65 11.13 -14.29 18.95
CA GLU A 65 11.63 -15.65 18.97
C GLU A 65 11.45 -16.39 17.63
N SER A 66 10.51 -15.91 16.80
CA SER A 66 10.24 -16.44 15.46
C SER A 66 10.08 -15.28 14.48
N PRO A 67 11.20 -14.64 14.07
CA PRO A 67 11.17 -13.48 13.18
C PRO A 67 10.60 -13.82 11.80
N LEU A 68 9.98 -12.83 11.16
CA LEU A 68 9.25 -12.99 9.91
C LEU A 68 10.06 -13.71 8.82
N HIS A 69 11.32 -13.34 8.64
CA HIS A 69 12.22 -13.91 7.63
C HIS A 69 12.56 -15.39 7.86
N THR A 70 12.33 -15.93 9.06
CA THR A 70 12.63 -17.34 9.41
C THR A 70 11.42 -18.27 9.31
N MET A 71 10.20 -17.72 9.13
CA MET A 71 8.97 -18.51 9.17
C MET A 71 8.87 -19.57 8.05
N GLY A 72 9.41 -19.26 6.85
CA GLY A 72 9.36 -20.18 5.70
C GLY A 72 7.96 -20.42 5.13
N GLU A 73 6.97 -19.66 5.60
CA GLU A 73 5.56 -19.68 5.20
C GLU A 73 4.97 -18.27 5.30
N SER A 74 3.70 -18.11 4.87
CA SER A 74 2.97 -16.85 4.97
C SER A 74 2.97 -16.30 6.39
N GLY A 75 3.39 -15.06 6.56
CA GLY A 75 3.47 -14.40 7.87
C GLY A 75 3.36 -12.89 7.76
N LYS A 76 3.06 -12.25 8.90
CA LYS A 76 3.03 -10.82 9.06
C LYS A 76 3.63 -10.39 10.39
N VAL A 77 4.04 -9.14 10.48
CA VAL A 77 4.58 -8.54 11.69
C VAL A 77 4.20 -7.07 11.79
N ALA A 78 3.95 -6.58 13.00
CA ALA A 78 3.89 -5.15 13.27
C ALA A 78 5.31 -4.60 13.44
N TYR A 79 5.55 -3.32 13.09
CA TYR A 79 6.85 -2.72 13.29
C TYR A 79 7.27 -2.81 14.77
N GLU A 80 8.50 -3.24 15.03
CA GLU A 80 9.05 -3.51 16.37
C GLU A 80 8.18 -4.46 17.24
N TYR A 81 7.40 -5.34 16.58
CA TYR A 81 6.45 -6.26 17.24
C TYR A 81 5.34 -5.56 18.05
N ASP A 82 5.11 -4.26 17.82
CA ASP A 82 4.08 -3.47 18.47
C ASP A 82 2.82 -3.36 17.61
N GLU A 83 1.82 -4.19 17.89
CA GLU A 83 0.55 -4.19 17.16
C GLU A 83 -0.24 -2.87 17.25
N SER A 84 0.04 -2.02 18.24
CA SER A 84 -0.59 -0.69 18.32
C SER A 84 -0.20 0.23 17.16
N LEU A 85 0.89 -0.07 16.48
CA LEU A 85 1.38 0.68 15.31
C LEU A 85 0.66 0.32 14.01
N VAL A 86 -0.10 -0.78 13.98
CA VAL A 86 -0.79 -1.26 12.76
C VAL A 86 -1.82 -0.26 12.24
N ASP A 87 -2.50 0.45 13.11
CA ASP A 87 -3.48 1.48 12.68
C ASP A 87 -2.83 2.59 11.86
N THR A 88 -1.59 2.94 12.16
CA THR A 88 -0.83 4.00 11.45
C THR A 88 -0.07 3.47 10.24
N TRP A 89 0.64 2.35 10.40
CA TRP A 89 1.62 1.88 9.41
C TRP A 89 1.13 0.72 8.54
N GLY A 90 0.06 0.03 8.95
CA GLY A 90 -0.34 -1.27 8.39
C GLY A 90 0.53 -2.41 8.91
N TRP A 91 0.23 -3.63 8.49
CA TRP A 91 1.08 -4.78 8.69
C TRP A 91 2.22 -4.81 7.68
N ILE A 92 3.36 -5.36 8.08
CA ILE A 92 4.44 -5.80 7.21
C ILE A 92 4.20 -7.29 6.94
N TYR A 93 4.11 -7.68 5.67
CA TYR A 93 3.85 -9.06 5.22
C TYR A 93 5.07 -9.59 4.48
N ASN A 94 5.39 -10.86 4.66
CA ASN A 94 6.39 -11.50 3.80
C ASN A 94 5.80 -11.81 2.40
N GLY A 95 6.68 -12.07 1.44
CA GLY A 95 6.27 -12.33 0.06
C GLY A 95 5.48 -13.63 -0.11
N PHE A 96 5.55 -14.58 0.85
CA PHE A 96 4.70 -15.76 0.84
C PHE A 96 3.22 -15.40 0.90
N VAL A 97 2.84 -14.34 1.64
CA VAL A 97 1.46 -13.84 1.68
C VAL A 97 1.00 -13.33 0.32
N VAL A 98 1.91 -12.66 -0.42
CA VAL A 98 1.61 -12.08 -1.74
C VAL A 98 1.24 -13.13 -2.77
N VAL A 99 1.95 -14.27 -2.75
CA VAL A 99 1.76 -15.37 -3.72
C VAL A 99 0.80 -16.45 -3.23
N ASP A 100 0.23 -16.30 -2.03
CA ASP A 100 -0.67 -17.28 -1.44
C ASP A 100 -2.01 -17.32 -2.19
N SER A 101 -2.38 -18.51 -2.65
CA SER A 101 -3.62 -18.71 -3.42
C SER A 101 -4.91 -18.43 -2.65
N ARG A 102 -4.84 -18.32 -1.31
CA ARG A 102 -5.97 -17.94 -0.46
C ARG A 102 -6.32 -16.45 -0.61
N GLY A 103 -5.41 -15.62 -1.16
CA GLY A 103 -5.61 -14.20 -1.41
C GLY A 103 -5.67 -13.36 -0.13
N ILE A 104 -5.11 -12.15 -0.19
CA ILE A 104 -5.05 -11.21 0.95
C ILE A 104 -5.88 -9.93 0.74
N CYS A 105 -6.02 -9.45 -0.49
CA CYS A 105 -6.86 -8.32 -0.83
C CYS A 105 -8.34 -8.72 -0.86
N PRO A 106 -9.29 -7.81 -0.57
CA PRO A 106 -10.71 -8.13 -0.59
C PRO A 106 -11.20 -8.56 -1.98
N PHE A 107 -12.39 -9.17 -2.04
CA PHE A 107 -12.97 -9.60 -3.31
C PHE A 107 -13.11 -8.43 -4.30
N GLY A 108 -12.65 -8.61 -5.54
CA GLY A 108 -12.57 -7.59 -6.58
C GLY A 108 -11.39 -6.63 -6.43
N TRP A 109 -10.42 -7.01 -5.59
CA TRP A 109 -9.14 -6.31 -5.42
C TRP A 109 -8.01 -7.34 -5.39
N SER A 110 -6.84 -6.94 -5.88
CA SER A 110 -5.65 -7.78 -5.93
C SER A 110 -4.42 -7.06 -5.39
N VAL A 111 -3.38 -7.81 -5.08
CA VAL A 111 -2.04 -7.25 -4.92
C VAL A 111 -1.59 -6.81 -6.32
N PRO A 112 -1.09 -5.57 -6.49
CA PRO A 112 -0.69 -5.08 -7.80
C PRO A 112 0.48 -5.86 -8.38
N THR A 113 0.46 -6.06 -9.69
CA THR A 113 1.59 -6.59 -10.45
C THR A 113 2.66 -5.53 -10.68
N ASP A 114 3.85 -5.92 -11.15
CA ASP A 114 4.90 -4.98 -11.58
C ASP A 114 4.38 -4.04 -12.69
N ASP A 115 3.59 -4.56 -13.63
CA ASP A 115 3.01 -3.77 -14.71
C ASP A 115 1.93 -2.80 -14.21
N ASP A 116 1.15 -3.17 -13.21
CA ASP A 116 0.19 -2.25 -12.56
C ASP A 116 0.90 -1.06 -11.92
N ILE A 117 2.04 -1.31 -11.25
CA ILE A 117 2.80 -0.22 -10.63
C ILE A 117 3.51 0.62 -11.71
N LYS A 118 3.99 0.03 -12.79
CA LYS A 118 4.50 0.80 -13.93
C LYS A 118 3.44 1.73 -14.52
N ALA A 119 2.17 1.28 -14.61
CA ALA A 119 1.07 2.14 -15.05
C ALA A 119 0.87 3.32 -14.09
N LEU A 120 0.91 3.09 -12.77
CA LEU A 120 0.91 4.16 -11.77
C LEU A 120 2.10 5.12 -11.95
N GLU A 121 3.31 4.60 -12.17
CA GLU A 121 4.52 5.39 -12.36
C GLU A 121 4.46 6.27 -13.64
N LEU A 122 3.85 5.76 -14.72
CA LEU A 122 3.57 6.54 -15.94
C LEU A 122 2.61 7.70 -15.67
N GLU A 123 1.55 7.48 -14.88
CA GLU A 123 0.62 8.55 -14.47
C GLU A 123 1.31 9.62 -13.60
N MET A 124 2.35 9.25 -12.85
CA MET A 124 3.17 10.22 -12.10
C MET A 124 4.13 11.02 -12.99
N GLY A 125 4.30 10.63 -14.24
CA GLY A 125 5.12 11.36 -15.22
C GLY A 125 6.41 10.66 -15.64
N MET A 126 6.69 9.45 -15.14
CA MET A 126 7.81 8.67 -15.66
C MET A 126 7.65 8.33 -17.14
N THR A 127 8.76 8.24 -17.83
CA THR A 127 8.77 7.75 -19.22
C THR A 127 8.67 6.22 -19.29
N SER A 128 8.21 5.69 -20.44
CA SER A 128 8.17 4.24 -20.67
C SER A 128 9.54 3.55 -20.57
N VAL A 129 10.62 4.27 -20.74
CA VAL A 129 11.98 3.74 -20.54
C VAL A 129 12.30 3.64 -19.05
N GLN A 130 12.01 4.70 -18.27
CA GLN A 130 12.31 4.73 -16.83
C GLN A 130 11.57 3.66 -16.04
N VAL A 131 10.29 3.39 -16.37
CA VAL A 131 9.49 2.39 -15.62
C VAL A 131 10.04 0.96 -15.74
N ASP A 132 10.77 0.66 -16.82
CA ASP A 132 11.38 -0.67 -17.04
C ASP A 132 12.78 -0.81 -16.42
N GLU A 133 13.43 0.28 -16.07
CA GLU A 133 14.75 0.24 -15.43
C GLU A 133 14.65 -0.29 -13.99
N SER A 134 15.76 -0.77 -13.45
CA SER A 134 15.90 -1.19 -12.05
C SER A 134 16.69 -0.16 -11.24
N GLY A 135 16.53 -0.19 -9.92
CA GLY A 135 17.16 0.77 -9.02
C GLY A 135 16.32 2.01 -8.82
N TRP A 136 16.94 3.10 -8.43
CA TRP A 136 16.29 4.42 -8.29
C TRP A 136 16.05 5.05 -9.66
N ARG A 137 14.81 5.45 -9.94
CA ARG A 137 14.36 6.00 -11.23
C ARG A 137 13.48 7.22 -10.99
N GLY A 138 13.37 8.08 -12.00
CA GLY A 138 12.67 9.36 -11.87
C GLY A 138 13.41 10.34 -10.97
N ASP A 139 12.91 11.56 -10.90
CA ASP A 139 13.51 12.65 -10.14
C ASP A 139 12.58 13.23 -9.07
N GLU A 140 11.27 13.37 -9.37
CA GLU A 140 10.28 14.03 -8.52
C GLU A 140 8.98 13.25 -8.35
N GLU A 141 8.76 12.18 -9.13
CA GLU A 141 7.50 11.44 -9.23
C GLU A 141 7.11 10.79 -7.90
N GLY A 142 8.08 10.36 -7.10
CA GLY A 142 7.86 9.79 -5.77
C GLY A 142 7.28 10.81 -4.78
N TYR A 143 7.50 12.11 -4.93
CA TYR A 143 6.89 13.12 -4.05
C TYR A 143 5.37 13.11 -4.16
N ALA A 144 4.83 12.88 -5.36
CA ALA A 144 3.39 12.80 -5.59
C ALA A 144 2.73 11.62 -4.86
N LEU A 145 3.44 10.50 -4.72
CA LEU A 145 2.95 9.29 -4.08
C LEU A 145 3.02 9.33 -2.55
N LYS A 146 3.91 10.12 -1.97
CA LYS A 146 4.16 10.17 -0.54
C LYS A 146 3.13 11.02 0.20
N SER A 147 2.72 10.56 1.40
CA SER A 147 1.85 11.33 2.30
C SER A 147 2.47 12.67 2.69
N ILE A 148 1.63 13.68 2.93
CA ILE A 148 2.07 14.92 3.59
C ILE A 148 2.15 14.60 5.09
N SER A 149 3.30 14.85 5.71
CA SER A 149 3.43 14.72 7.16
C SER A 149 4.43 15.71 7.69
N GLU A 150 3.99 16.54 8.65
CA GLU A 150 4.87 17.39 9.45
C GLU A 150 5.64 16.57 10.50
N GLU A 151 5.13 15.36 10.84
CA GLU A 151 5.77 14.45 11.79
C GLU A 151 7.02 13.78 11.21
N PHE A 152 7.11 13.71 9.86
CA PHE A 152 8.25 13.12 9.14
C PHE A 152 8.90 14.16 8.24
N PRO A 153 9.62 15.15 8.77
CA PRO A 153 10.09 16.33 8.03
C PRO A 153 11.03 15.98 6.85
N ASN A 154 11.65 14.82 6.87
CA ASN A 154 12.50 14.35 5.77
C ASN A 154 11.75 13.54 4.72
N TRP A 155 10.45 13.25 4.92
CA TRP A 155 9.66 12.46 3.99
C TRP A 155 9.33 13.23 2.70
N ASN A 156 9.13 14.53 2.79
CA ASN A 156 8.96 15.46 1.65
C ASN A 156 7.80 15.11 0.69
N GLY A 157 6.71 14.47 1.18
CA GLY A 157 5.57 14.12 0.36
C GLY A 157 4.71 15.33 0.01
N SER A 158 4.21 15.39 -1.22
CA SER A 158 3.17 16.34 -1.65
C SER A 158 1.77 15.74 -1.65
N ASN A 159 1.69 14.42 -1.70
CA ASN A 159 0.45 13.64 -1.83
C ASN A 159 -0.47 14.12 -2.97
N SER A 160 0.10 14.68 -4.02
CA SER A 160 -0.70 15.22 -5.12
C SER A 160 -1.46 14.15 -5.91
N SER A 161 -1.04 12.89 -5.83
CA SER A 161 -1.76 11.74 -6.41
C SER A 161 -2.89 11.21 -5.51
N GLY A 162 -2.87 11.51 -4.20
CA GLY A 162 -3.74 10.89 -3.21
C GLY A 162 -3.33 9.47 -2.80
N PHE A 163 -2.24 8.92 -3.33
CA PHE A 163 -1.76 7.58 -2.97
C PHE A 163 -1.35 7.48 -1.49
N ALA A 164 -0.87 8.56 -0.89
CA ALA A 164 -0.59 8.72 0.54
C ALA A 164 0.33 7.63 1.13
N ALA A 165 1.43 7.29 0.46
CA ALA A 165 2.42 6.37 1.01
C ALA A 165 2.99 6.92 2.34
N VAL A 166 2.89 6.13 3.41
CA VAL A 166 3.47 6.46 4.71
C VAL A 166 4.82 5.75 4.88
N PRO A 167 5.83 6.37 5.53
CA PRO A 167 7.15 5.77 5.70
C PRO A 167 7.15 4.67 6.77
N SER A 168 6.52 3.54 6.44
CA SER A 168 6.25 2.40 7.32
C SER A 168 7.44 1.47 7.55
N GLY A 169 8.57 1.73 6.88
CA GLY A 169 9.75 0.89 7.00
C GLY A 169 9.60 -0.48 6.32
N VAL A 170 10.46 -1.41 6.72
CA VAL A 170 10.64 -2.73 6.15
C VAL A 170 11.18 -3.70 7.20
N HIS A 171 10.98 -5.01 7.01
CA HIS A 171 11.60 -6.05 7.80
C HIS A 171 12.43 -6.98 6.91
N PHE A 172 13.73 -7.01 7.15
CA PHE A 172 14.67 -7.99 6.60
C PHE A 172 15.06 -9.00 7.69
N ASP A 173 16.33 -9.06 8.06
CA ASP A 173 16.77 -9.76 9.27
C ASP A 173 16.30 -9.01 10.55
N ASP A 174 16.08 -7.70 10.44
CA ASP A 174 15.62 -6.79 11.47
C ASP A 174 14.77 -5.66 10.86
N PHE A 175 14.10 -4.86 11.70
CA PHE A 175 13.34 -3.69 11.26
C PHE A 175 14.26 -2.55 10.85
N SER A 176 13.88 -1.84 9.81
CA SER A 176 14.58 -0.63 9.38
C SER A 176 13.67 0.35 8.65
N GLY A 177 14.09 1.62 8.58
CA GLY A 177 13.51 2.64 7.72
C GLY A 177 12.13 3.18 8.13
N ILE A 178 11.64 2.92 9.35
CA ILE A 178 10.41 3.59 9.84
C ILE A 178 10.64 5.11 9.87
N GLN A 179 9.63 5.87 9.46
CA GLN A 179 9.69 7.33 9.29
C GLN A 179 10.66 7.81 8.17
N GLU A 180 11.34 6.90 7.48
CA GLU A 180 12.35 7.22 6.47
C GLU A 180 12.04 6.62 5.10
N SER A 181 11.41 5.44 5.04
CA SER A 181 11.14 4.72 3.80
C SER A 181 9.80 4.00 3.79
N PHE A 182 9.25 3.84 2.61
CA PHE A 182 8.08 3.03 2.31
C PHE A 182 8.49 1.93 1.34
N HIS A 183 8.06 0.70 1.61
CA HIS A 183 8.29 -0.44 0.74
C HIS A 183 6.98 -1.18 0.51
N VAL A 184 6.70 -1.54 -0.74
CA VAL A 184 5.47 -2.24 -1.12
C VAL A 184 5.75 -3.39 -2.07
N TRP A 185 5.15 -4.53 -1.80
CA TRP A 185 5.22 -5.72 -2.64
C TRP A 185 4.47 -5.55 -3.96
N CYS A 186 4.97 -6.24 -4.99
CA CYS A 186 4.25 -6.58 -6.21
C CYS A 186 3.97 -8.09 -6.27
N LEU A 187 2.92 -8.49 -7.00
CA LEU A 187 2.54 -9.91 -7.15
C LEU A 187 3.48 -10.72 -8.05
N ASP A 188 4.21 -10.07 -8.95
CA ASP A 188 5.07 -10.73 -9.91
C ASP A 188 6.34 -11.27 -9.26
N GLY A 189 6.30 -12.54 -8.91
CA GLY A 189 7.44 -13.30 -8.43
C GLY A 189 7.74 -14.46 -9.35
N LEU A 190 9.00 -14.85 -9.44
CA LEU A 190 9.49 -15.95 -10.28
C LEU A 190 9.20 -17.34 -9.68
N GLY A 191 8.16 -17.51 -8.85
CA GLY A 191 7.79 -18.79 -8.27
C GLY A 191 8.80 -19.30 -7.20
N TRP A 192 8.45 -20.37 -6.54
CA TRP A 192 9.13 -21.03 -5.42
C TRP A 192 10.66 -20.83 -5.36
N ASN A 193 11.15 -20.15 -4.32
CA ASN A 193 12.51 -19.71 -4.02
C ASN A 193 13.00 -18.50 -4.83
N SER A 194 12.14 -17.70 -5.38
CA SER A 194 12.50 -16.53 -6.17
C SER A 194 12.14 -15.25 -5.47
N ASP A 195 12.84 -14.18 -5.81
CA ASP A 195 12.57 -12.85 -5.31
C ASP A 195 11.30 -12.30 -5.94
N ASN A 196 10.49 -11.60 -5.15
CA ASN A 196 9.36 -10.81 -5.65
C ASN A 196 9.80 -9.37 -5.94
N TYR A 197 9.16 -8.75 -6.96
CA TYR A 197 9.31 -7.33 -7.18
C TYR A 197 8.75 -6.51 -6.02
N TYR A 198 9.37 -5.37 -5.79
CA TYR A 198 8.89 -4.36 -4.86
C TYR A 198 9.20 -2.95 -5.36
N ARG A 199 8.55 -1.96 -4.75
CA ARG A 199 8.90 -0.55 -4.87
C ARG A 199 9.29 0.02 -3.52
N ALA A 200 10.21 1.00 -3.57
CA ALA A 200 10.52 1.79 -2.38
C ALA A 200 10.51 3.28 -2.69
N LEU A 201 10.12 4.05 -1.68
CA LEU A 201 10.22 5.51 -1.61
C LEU A 201 11.09 5.87 -0.41
N SER A 202 11.84 6.96 -0.52
CA SER A 202 12.65 7.50 0.57
C SER A 202 12.54 9.03 0.60
N SER A 203 13.45 9.72 1.25
CA SER A 203 13.47 11.20 1.31
C SER A 203 13.56 11.89 -0.05
N GLY A 204 14.15 11.22 -1.06
CA GLY A 204 14.23 11.73 -2.44
C GLY A 204 12.92 11.62 -3.22
N GLY A 205 12.92 12.18 -4.44
CA GLY A 205 11.76 12.14 -5.35
C GLY A 205 11.71 10.94 -6.28
N GLY A 206 12.78 10.15 -6.36
CA GLY A 206 12.82 8.94 -7.17
C GLY A 206 12.01 7.79 -6.58
N ILE A 207 11.70 6.79 -7.41
CA ILE A 207 11.04 5.54 -7.02
C ILE A 207 12.00 4.38 -7.31
N TYR A 208 12.25 3.54 -6.30
CA TYR A 208 13.08 2.35 -6.47
C TYR A 208 12.27 1.17 -7.00
N ARG A 209 12.83 0.43 -7.96
CA ARG A 209 12.32 -0.86 -8.44
C ARG A 209 13.39 -1.92 -8.32
N GLY A 210 13.08 -2.99 -7.64
CA GLY A 210 13.99 -4.12 -7.47
C GLY A 210 13.25 -5.37 -7.05
N THR A 211 14.03 -6.38 -6.67
CA THR A 211 13.50 -7.64 -6.14
C THR A 211 14.09 -7.91 -4.77
N HIS A 212 13.27 -8.52 -3.90
CA HIS A 212 13.70 -9.01 -2.59
C HIS A 212 13.28 -10.47 -2.39
N ASN A 213 13.96 -11.12 -1.47
CA ASN A 213 13.59 -12.47 -1.06
C ASN A 213 12.16 -12.49 -0.52
N ILE A 214 11.38 -13.50 -0.87
CA ILE A 214 10.01 -13.64 -0.40
C ILE A 214 9.89 -13.83 1.12
N ALA A 215 10.98 -14.10 1.83
CA ALA A 215 11.01 -14.11 3.29
C ALA A 215 11.07 -12.73 3.92
N ASP A 216 11.48 -11.70 3.15
CA ASP A 216 11.51 -10.31 3.60
C ASP A 216 10.11 -9.75 3.77
N GLY A 217 9.99 -8.68 4.55
CA GLY A 217 8.71 -8.09 4.89
C GLY A 217 8.53 -6.67 4.33
N HIS A 218 7.46 -6.46 3.57
CA HIS A 218 7.03 -5.15 3.05
C HIS A 218 5.54 -4.92 3.28
N SER A 219 5.10 -3.69 3.12
CA SER A 219 3.67 -3.36 3.07
C SER A 219 2.99 -3.96 1.83
N ILE A 220 1.67 -4.08 1.89
CA ILE A 220 0.80 -4.39 0.74
C ILE A 220 -0.19 -3.24 0.56
N ARG A 221 -0.48 -2.89 -0.70
CA ARG A 221 -1.60 -2.03 -1.09
C ARG A 221 -2.43 -2.73 -2.14
N CYS A 222 -3.74 -2.76 -1.92
CA CYS A 222 -4.62 -3.40 -2.88
C CYS A 222 -5.00 -2.46 -4.01
N LEU A 223 -5.05 -3.01 -5.20
CA LEU A 223 -5.54 -2.42 -6.43
C LEU A 223 -6.85 -3.07 -6.80
N ARG A 224 -7.84 -2.28 -7.25
CA ARG A 224 -9.10 -2.84 -7.74
C ARG A 224 -8.89 -3.51 -9.10
N ASP A 225 -9.46 -4.72 -9.22
CA ASP A 225 -9.43 -5.46 -10.48
C ASP A 225 -10.18 -4.68 -11.56
N SER A 226 -9.64 -4.64 -12.77
CA SER A 226 -10.34 -4.10 -13.94
C SER A 226 -11.58 -4.94 -14.23
N GLU A 227 -12.72 -4.29 -14.49
CA GLU A 227 -13.97 -4.97 -14.91
C GLU A 227 -13.87 -5.52 -16.34
#